data_39832ba9e711e0dc83cdebfbb23836dc
#
_entry.id   39832ba9e711e0dc83cdebfbb23836dc
#
_cell.length_a   1.000
_cell.length_b   1.000
_cell.length_c   1.000
_cell.angle_alpha   90.00
_cell.angle_beta   90.00
_cell.angle_gamma   90.00
#
_symmetry.space_group_name_H-M   'P 1'
#
loop_
_entity.id
_entity.type
_entity.pdbx_description
1 polymer ?
#
loop_
_entity_poly.entity_id
_entity_poly.type
_entity_poly.pdbx_seq_one_letter_code
_entity_poly.pdbx_strand_id
1 'polypeptide(L)'
;IRRPPRSTPKPSSAASDVYKRQELITCDISGYSSDGPSREMKAYDMLVQAETGLSSVTGSPREPSRVGVSVCDIAAGMNAHAAILNAIIERKISGKGQAITCSLFDSMAEWMAVPLLHFDYGGKSPKRMGLRHPSIAPYSSFVTKDDKVIVISIQNDREWNKFVVRVLRTPKLLEDKRFSSNIARVRNRKSLEKKIGSYFLSKTSVQLSKLLRQNDIAYGYLNNVEGLSKHSDLRRTTVNTESGPVRIPSPPYRVLGSKNKLKGVPYCGEHTQIVREEFSK
;
A
#
# COMPACT_ATOMS: atom_id res chain seq x y z
N ILE A 1 21.14 36.99 9.95
CA ILE A 1 21.42 36.81 8.50
C ILE A 1 20.17 36.14 7.93
N ARG A 2 19.35 36.93 7.20
CA ARG A 2 18.17 36.41 6.50
C ARG A 2 18.65 35.59 5.30
N ARG A 3 18.30 34.31 5.24
CA ARG A 3 18.46 33.50 4.05
C ARG A 3 17.53 34.05 2.95
N PRO A 4 18.01 34.23 1.70
CA PRO A 4 17.14 34.63 0.60
C PRO A 4 16.05 33.57 0.37
N PRO A 5 14.85 33.95 -0.07
CA PRO A 5 13.81 32.99 -0.39
C PRO A 5 14.33 32.07 -1.50
N ARG A 6 14.20 30.74 -1.30
CA ARG A 6 14.45 29.77 -2.36
C ARG A 6 13.46 30.04 -3.47
N SER A 7 13.95 30.46 -4.63
CA SER A 7 13.14 30.55 -5.83
C SER A 7 12.61 29.17 -6.17
N THR A 8 11.31 29.01 -6.11
CA THR A 8 10.63 27.86 -6.73
C THR A 8 11.01 27.81 -8.19
N PRO A 9 11.43 26.65 -8.74
CA PRO A 9 11.67 26.53 -10.18
C PRO A 9 10.37 26.87 -10.92
N LYS A 10 10.41 27.83 -11.83
CA LYS A 10 9.26 28.15 -12.67
C LYS A 10 8.94 26.93 -13.54
N PRO A 11 7.66 26.50 -13.65
CA PRO A 11 7.24 25.38 -14.52
C PRO A 11 7.66 25.54 -15.99
N SER A 12 8.03 26.75 -16.39
CA SER A 12 8.43 27.09 -17.77
C SER A 12 9.72 26.45 -18.26
N SER A 13 10.59 25.92 -17.39
CA SER A 13 11.87 25.36 -17.86
C SER A 13 11.70 23.95 -18.46
N ALA A 14 10.93 23.07 -17.82
CA ALA A 14 10.73 21.71 -18.34
C ALA A 14 9.95 21.71 -19.67
N ALA A 15 8.91 22.54 -19.78
CA ALA A 15 8.13 22.67 -21.02
C ALA A 15 8.96 23.29 -22.17
N SER A 16 9.85 24.24 -21.86
CA SER A 16 10.75 24.83 -22.87
C SER A 16 11.86 23.86 -23.32
N ASP A 17 12.29 22.97 -22.44
CA ASP A 17 13.32 21.98 -22.76
C ASP A 17 12.75 20.83 -23.61
N VAL A 18 11.49 20.43 -23.40
CA VAL A 18 10.78 19.49 -24.28
C VAL A 18 10.63 20.05 -25.69
N TYR A 19 10.34 21.34 -25.83
CA TYR A 19 10.24 21.98 -27.15
C TYR A 19 11.60 22.04 -27.90
N LYS A 20 12.70 22.24 -27.19
CA LYS A 20 14.05 22.29 -27.77
C LYS A 20 14.65 20.91 -28.06
N ARG A 21 14.22 19.87 -27.30
CA ARG A 21 14.68 18.50 -27.44
C ARG A 21 13.46 17.60 -27.67
N GLN A 22 13.05 17.47 -28.92
CA GLN A 22 11.79 16.80 -29.30
C GLN A 22 11.61 15.39 -28.71
N GLU A 23 12.67 14.71 -28.31
CA GLU A 23 12.63 13.36 -27.75
C GLU A 23 12.77 13.33 -26.22
N LEU A 24 12.92 14.47 -25.56
CA LEU A 24 13.12 14.51 -24.12
C LEU A 24 11.84 14.12 -23.37
N ILE A 25 11.98 13.21 -22.41
CA ILE A 25 10.93 12.88 -21.43
C ILE A 25 11.32 13.53 -20.11
N THR A 26 10.43 14.35 -19.57
CA THR A 26 10.58 14.94 -18.24
C THR A 26 9.47 14.44 -17.33
N CYS A 27 9.76 14.28 -16.03
CA CYS A 27 8.76 13.94 -15.03
C CYS A 27 8.95 14.81 -13.80
N ASP A 28 7.93 15.61 -13.49
CA ASP A 28 7.90 16.46 -12.31
C ASP A 28 6.99 15.82 -11.25
N ILE A 29 7.55 15.60 -10.05
CA ILE A 29 6.82 15.03 -8.91
C ILE A 29 6.66 16.13 -7.87
N SER A 30 5.40 16.44 -7.55
CA SER A 30 5.03 17.53 -6.62
C SER A 30 4.04 17.07 -5.56
N GLY A 31 3.80 17.90 -4.55
CA GLY A 31 2.80 17.62 -3.52
C GLY A 31 1.37 17.68 -4.05
N TYR A 32 1.07 18.72 -4.84
CA TYR A 32 -0.21 18.97 -5.49
C TYR A 32 0.00 19.23 -6.97
N SER A 33 -1.05 19.08 -7.77
CA SER A 33 -1.01 19.35 -9.20
C SER A 33 -0.56 20.78 -9.49
N SER A 34 0.29 20.95 -10.49
CA SER A 34 0.87 22.26 -10.89
C SER A 34 -0.16 23.25 -11.43
N ASP A 35 -1.31 22.77 -11.88
CA ASP A 35 -2.46 23.54 -12.37
C ASP A 35 -3.60 23.66 -11.34
N GLY A 36 -3.45 23.00 -10.17
CA GLY A 36 -4.42 23.02 -9.10
C GLY A 36 -4.35 24.27 -8.20
N PRO A 37 -5.41 24.54 -7.42
CA PRO A 37 -5.47 25.69 -6.50
C PRO A 37 -4.41 25.60 -5.39
N SER A 38 -3.94 24.40 -5.04
CA SER A 38 -2.97 24.14 -3.96
C SER A 38 -1.52 24.02 -4.45
N ARG A 39 -1.22 24.39 -5.69
CA ARG A 39 0.10 24.22 -6.32
C ARG A 39 1.26 24.84 -5.52
N GLU A 40 1.01 25.91 -4.78
CA GLU A 40 2.03 26.61 -3.97
C GLU A 40 2.10 26.08 -2.52
N MET A 41 1.23 25.14 -2.15
CA MET A 41 1.22 24.57 -0.80
C MET A 41 2.41 23.64 -0.59
N LYS A 42 3.00 23.73 0.61
CA LYS A 42 3.99 22.74 1.05
C LYS A 42 3.29 21.42 1.36
N ALA A 43 3.83 20.35 0.84
CA ALA A 43 3.32 19.01 1.07
C ALA A 43 4.39 18.12 1.73
N TYR A 44 3.90 17.21 2.55
CA TYR A 44 4.63 16.06 3.07
C TYR A 44 3.64 14.89 3.13
N ASP A 45 4.12 13.67 3.09
CA ASP A 45 3.31 12.45 3.08
C ASP A 45 2.11 12.50 4.04
N MET A 46 2.34 12.79 5.33
CA MET A 46 1.28 12.82 6.34
C MET A 46 0.22 13.90 6.07
N LEU A 47 0.62 15.06 5.55
CA LEU A 47 -0.32 16.12 5.22
C LEU A 47 -1.24 15.71 4.07
N VAL A 48 -0.68 15.05 3.06
CA VAL A 48 -1.45 14.52 1.93
C VAL A 48 -2.34 13.34 2.35
N GLN A 49 -1.90 12.45 3.25
CA GLN A 49 -2.77 11.44 3.85
C GLN A 49 -4.01 12.05 4.53
N ALA A 50 -3.82 13.19 5.20
CA ALA A 50 -4.92 13.89 5.86
C ALA A 50 -5.86 14.56 4.84
N GLU A 51 -5.32 15.31 3.89
CA GLU A 51 -6.06 16.06 2.87
C GLU A 51 -6.87 15.15 1.91
N THR A 52 -6.33 14.00 1.52
CA THR A 52 -7.03 13.02 0.68
C THR A 52 -8.04 12.17 1.43
N GLY A 53 -8.13 12.34 2.76
CA GLY A 53 -9.06 11.57 3.59
C GLY A 53 -8.60 10.14 3.91
N LEU A 54 -7.39 9.72 3.53
CA LEU A 54 -6.88 8.38 3.85
C LEU A 54 -6.89 8.13 5.36
N SER A 55 -6.46 9.10 6.16
CA SER A 55 -6.48 9.01 7.62
C SER A 55 -7.91 8.90 8.18
N SER A 56 -8.92 9.38 7.46
CA SER A 56 -10.32 9.30 7.88
C SER A 56 -10.91 7.89 7.81
N VAL A 57 -10.37 7.04 6.96
CA VAL A 57 -10.77 5.63 6.79
C VAL A 57 -9.80 4.64 7.45
N THR A 58 -8.64 5.12 7.90
CA THR A 58 -7.58 4.34 8.54
C THR A 58 -7.61 4.56 10.06
N GLY A 59 -7.41 3.48 10.83
CA GLY A 59 -7.37 3.55 12.28
C GLY A 59 -8.53 2.86 12.98
N SER A 60 -8.63 3.07 14.30
CA SER A 60 -9.70 2.51 15.13
C SER A 60 -11.02 3.27 14.93
N PRO A 61 -12.17 2.68 15.33
CA PRO A 61 -13.43 3.43 15.31
C PRO A 61 -13.42 4.73 16.11
N ARG A 62 -12.53 4.84 17.10
CA ARG A 62 -12.43 6.01 18.00
C ARG A 62 -11.44 7.04 17.49
N GLU A 63 -10.38 6.61 16.80
CA GLU A 63 -9.25 7.46 16.48
C GLU A 63 -8.76 7.22 15.04
N PRO A 64 -8.59 8.29 14.22
CA PRO A 64 -7.94 8.19 12.93
C PRO A 64 -6.45 7.86 13.10
N SER A 65 -5.88 7.22 12.10
CA SER A 65 -4.46 6.89 12.10
C SER A 65 -3.86 7.14 10.73
N ARG A 66 -2.57 7.48 10.72
CA ARG A 66 -1.81 7.47 9.47
C ARG A 66 -1.45 6.03 9.06
N VAL A 67 -1.19 5.82 7.79
CA VAL A 67 -0.42 4.66 7.34
C VAL A 67 1.03 4.85 7.78
N GLY A 68 1.63 3.84 8.39
CA GLY A 68 2.94 3.95 9.07
C GLY A 68 4.15 4.11 8.15
N VAL A 69 3.97 3.91 6.84
CA VAL A 69 4.98 4.19 5.80
C VAL A 69 4.57 5.44 5.02
N SER A 70 5.51 6.08 4.30
CA SER A 70 5.25 7.25 3.44
C SER A 70 4.48 6.83 2.19
N VAL A 71 3.21 6.45 2.36
CA VAL A 71 2.40 5.81 1.32
C VAL A 71 2.07 6.73 0.16
N CYS A 72 1.92 8.05 0.39
CA CYS A 72 1.68 9.03 -0.66
C CYS A 72 2.91 9.22 -1.54
N ASP A 73 4.11 9.30 -0.92
CA ASP A 73 5.39 9.37 -1.64
C ASP A 73 5.62 8.11 -2.48
N ILE A 74 5.36 6.93 -1.88
CA ILE A 74 5.50 5.64 -2.57
C ILE A 74 4.53 5.56 -3.75
N ALA A 75 3.26 5.93 -3.57
CA ALA A 75 2.25 5.91 -4.63
C ALA A 75 2.63 6.83 -5.79
N ALA A 76 3.04 8.08 -5.48
CA ALA A 76 3.50 9.02 -6.49
C ALA A 76 4.72 8.51 -7.25
N GLY A 77 5.71 7.94 -6.55
CA GLY A 77 6.88 7.33 -7.19
C GLY A 77 6.54 6.16 -8.11
N MET A 78 5.59 5.31 -7.71
CA MET A 78 5.12 4.19 -8.55
C MET A 78 4.35 4.69 -9.78
N ASN A 79 3.48 5.69 -9.63
CA ASN A 79 2.74 6.28 -10.74
C ASN A 79 3.66 7.03 -11.72
N ALA A 80 4.61 7.80 -11.20
CA ALA A 80 5.63 8.46 -12.01
C ALA A 80 6.46 7.45 -12.82
N HIS A 81 6.89 6.34 -12.20
CA HIS A 81 7.59 5.27 -12.89
C HIS A 81 6.74 4.66 -14.03
N ALA A 82 5.47 4.36 -13.78
CA ALA A 82 4.57 3.85 -14.81
C ALA A 82 4.36 4.85 -15.96
N ALA A 83 4.19 6.12 -15.63
CA ALA A 83 4.03 7.19 -16.62
C ALA A 83 5.29 7.37 -17.49
N ILE A 84 6.48 7.30 -16.90
CA ILE A 84 7.75 7.34 -17.63
C ILE A 84 7.87 6.15 -18.60
N LEU A 85 7.52 4.93 -18.16
CA LEU A 85 7.54 3.77 -19.03
C LEU A 85 6.56 3.92 -20.20
N ASN A 86 5.35 4.43 -19.96
CA ASN A 86 4.39 4.74 -21.01
C ASN A 86 4.95 5.77 -22.00
N ALA A 87 5.54 6.85 -21.49
CA ALA A 87 6.16 7.88 -22.35
C ALA A 87 7.32 7.33 -23.20
N ILE A 88 8.11 6.38 -22.68
CA ILE A 88 9.16 5.69 -23.44
C ILE A 88 8.56 4.84 -24.58
N ILE A 89 7.45 4.15 -24.32
CA ILE A 89 6.74 3.37 -25.36
C ILE A 89 6.18 4.29 -26.42
N GLU A 90 5.47 5.36 -26.01
CA GLU A 90 4.91 6.37 -26.91
C GLU A 90 6.00 7.05 -27.75
N ARG A 91 7.13 7.39 -27.16
CA ARG A 91 8.27 7.99 -27.89
C ARG A 91 8.81 7.07 -28.98
N LYS A 92 8.82 5.74 -28.76
CA LYS A 92 9.25 4.78 -29.78
C LYS A 92 8.31 4.76 -31.00
N ILE A 93 7.04 5.12 -30.82
CA ILE A 93 6.02 5.15 -31.87
C ILE A 93 5.99 6.51 -32.56
N SER A 94 5.98 7.59 -31.76
CA SER A 94 5.77 8.96 -32.25
C SER A 94 7.04 9.73 -32.59
N GLY A 95 8.21 9.28 -32.10
CA GLY A 95 9.47 10.01 -32.13
C GLY A 95 9.51 11.24 -31.21
N LYS A 96 8.49 11.42 -30.33
CA LYS A 96 8.35 12.62 -29.50
C LYS A 96 8.42 12.27 -28.01
N GLY A 97 9.15 13.07 -27.26
CA GLY A 97 9.15 13.06 -25.81
C GLY A 97 7.89 13.70 -25.23
N GLN A 98 7.76 13.62 -23.91
CA GLN A 98 6.59 14.14 -23.18
C GLN A 98 7.02 14.78 -21.86
N ALA A 99 6.30 15.81 -21.45
CA ALA A 99 6.37 16.35 -20.09
C ALA A 99 5.28 15.69 -19.23
N ILE A 100 5.68 15.07 -18.14
CA ILE A 100 4.82 14.35 -17.21
C ILE A 100 4.79 15.12 -15.91
N THR A 101 3.61 15.28 -15.33
CA THR A 101 3.43 15.74 -13.95
C THR A 101 2.75 14.65 -13.14
N CYS A 102 3.21 14.43 -11.92
CA CYS A 102 2.64 13.46 -10.99
C CYS A 102 2.60 14.08 -9.59
N SER A 103 1.43 14.13 -8.96
CA SER A 103 1.34 14.66 -7.60
C SER A 103 1.07 13.57 -6.56
N LEU A 104 1.52 13.84 -5.33
CA LEU A 104 1.20 12.99 -4.18
C LEU A 104 -0.31 12.95 -3.95
N PHE A 105 -0.97 14.12 -4.07
CA PHE A 105 -2.40 14.24 -3.86
C PHE A 105 -3.20 13.42 -4.87
N ASP A 106 -2.94 13.57 -6.18
CA ASP A 106 -3.67 12.83 -7.22
C ASP A 106 -3.44 11.33 -7.12
N SER A 107 -2.20 10.93 -6.86
CA SER A 107 -1.84 9.52 -6.66
C SER A 107 -2.58 8.88 -5.48
N MET A 108 -2.75 9.63 -4.40
CA MET A 108 -3.48 9.13 -3.23
C MET A 108 -5.00 9.24 -3.41
N ALA A 109 -5.48 10.26 -4.13
CA ALA A 109 -6.90 10.39 -4.49
C ALA A 109 -7.37 9.19 -5.33
N GLU A 110 -6.52 8.71 -6.26
CA GLU A 110 -6.79 7.48 -7.02
C GLU A 110 -6.97 6.25 -6.10
N TRP A 111 -6.10 6.08 -5.10
CA TRP A 111 -6.23 5.00 -4.11
C TRP A 111 -7.49 5.14 -3.26
N MET A 112 -7.96 6.36 -3.05
CA MET A 112 -9.20 6.67 -2.34
C MET A 112 -10.45 6.56 -3.21
N ALA A 113 -10.35 6.14 -4.48
CA ALA A 113 -11.49 6.06 -5.40
C ALA A 113 -12.67 5.28 -4.82
N VAL A 114 -12.45 4.08 -4.22
CA VAL A 114 -13.55 3.29 -3.66
C VAL A 114 -14.24 3.99 -2.49
N PRO A 115 -13.55 4.50 -1.45
CA PRO A 115 -14.16 5.32 -0.42
C PRO A 115 -14.92 6.53 -0.96
N LEU A 116 -14.36 7.23 -1.94
CA LEU A 116 -14.95 8.41 -2.57
C LEU A 116 -16.26 8.05 -3.29
N LEU A 117 -16.26 7.02 -4.14
CA LEU A 117 -17.46 6.56 -4.83
C LEU A 117 -18.56 6.09 -3.87
N HIS A 118 -18.20 5.48 -2.74
CA HIS A 118 -19.16 5.12 -1.69
C HIS A 118 -19.85 6.36 -1.09
N PHE A 119 -19.11 7.47 -0.96
CA PHE A 119 -19.69 8.72 -0.48
C PHE A 119 -20.52 9.42 -1.57
N ASP A 120 -19.95 9.62 -2.75
CA ASP A 120 -20.56 10.41 -3.82
C ASP A 120 -21.87 9.78 -4.33
N TYR A 121 -21.90 8.47 -4.46
CA TYR A 121 -23.06 7.73 -5.01
C TYR A 121 -23.86 6.96 -3.94
N GLY A 122 -23.25 6.63 -2.81
CA GLY A 122 -23.92 5.92 -1.71
C GLY A 122 -24.31 6.81 -0.55
N GLY A 123 -23.92 8.08 -0.55
CA GLY A 123 -24.27 9.08 0.47
C GLY A 123 -23.69 8.81 1.87
N LYS A 124 -22.72 7.88 1.99
CA LYS A 124 -22.17 7.50 3.29
C LYS A 124 -20.66 7.27 3.20
N SER A 125 -19.91 8.02 4.00
CA SER A 125 -18.48 7.77 4.17
C SER A 125 -18.23 6.42 4.83
N PRO A 126 -17.25 5.63 4.36
CA PRO A 126 -16.81 4.44 5.05
C PRO A 126 -16.32 4.75 6.46
N LYS A 127 -16.70 3.90 7.43
CA LYS A 127 -16.29 4.06 8.83
C LYS A 127 -14.95 3.37 9.05
N ARG A 128 -14.12 3.91 9.93
CA ARG A 128 -12.92 3.23 10.42
C ARG A 128 -13.30 1.96 11.19
N MET A 129 -12.64 0.89 10.86
CA MET A 129 -12.96 -0.44 11.41
C MET A 129 -11.77 -1.14 12.09
N GLY A 130 -10.62 -0.48 12.19
CA GLY A 130 -9.36 -1.11 12.63
C GLY A 130 -8.96 -2.22 11.67
N LEU A 131 -8.73 -3.41 12.20
CA LEU A 131 -8.38 -4.59 11.40
C LEU A 131 -9.62 -5.36 10.86
N ARG A 132 -10.79 -4.76 10.89
CA ARG A 132 -12.03 -5.38 10.40
C ARG A 132 -12.36 -4.90 8.99
N HIS A 133 -12.90 -5.80 8.18
CA HIS A 133 -13.47 -5.39 6.90
C HIS A 133 -14.88 -4.79 7.10
N PRO A 134 -15.21 -3.65 6.46
CA PRO A 134 -16.51 -2.97 6.69
C PRO A 134 -17.72 -3.82 6.27
N SER A 135 -17.63 -4.54 5.17
CA SER A 135 -18.76 -5.24 4.53
C SER A 135 -18.66 -6.77 4.54
N ILE A 136 -17.63 -7.35 5.15
CA ILE A 136 -17.42 -8.82 5.22
C ILE A 136 -17.25 -9.25 6.68
N ALA A 137 -17.90 -10.36 7.07
CA ALA A 137 -17.74 -10.96 8.39
C ALA A 137 -17.89 -12.51 8.35
N PRO A 138 -16.96 -13.26 9.02
CA PRO A 138 -15.81 -12.74 9.77
C PRO A 138 -14.63 -12.36 8.85
N TYR A 139 -14.14 -11.15 9.03
CA TYR A 139 -12.86 -10.69 8.52
C TYR A 139 -12.27 -9.79 9.59
N SER A 140 -11.46 -10.38 10.47
CA SER A 140 -10.97 -9.70 11.67
C SER A 140 -9.77 -10.45 12.26
N SER A 141 -9.20 -9.88 13.31
CA SER A 141 -8.09 -10.44 14.08
C SER A 141 -8.57 -11.08 15.36
N PHE A 142 -7.91 -12.19 15.75
CA PHE A 142 -8.24 -12.93 16.98
C PHE A 142 -6.96 -13.33 17.71
N VAL A 143 -6.96 -13.19 19.04
CA VAL A 143 -5.86 -13.61 19.91
C VAL A 143 -5.95 -15.11 20.13
N THR A 144 -4.82 -15.78 20.13
CA THR A 144 -4.67 -17.23 20.37
C THR A 144 -4.22 -17.51 21.79
N LYS A 145 -4.23 -18.78 22.21
CA LYS A 145 -3.81 -19.20 23.55
C LYS A 145 -2.36 -18.80 23.90
N ASP A 146 -1.50 -18.71 22.92
CA ASP A 146 -0.08 -18.35 23.01
C ASP A 146 0.17 -16.85 22.67
N ASP A 147 -0.82 -16.02 22.90
CA ASP A 147 -0.78 -14.55 22.73
C ASP A 147 -0.35 -14.06 21.34
N LYS A 148 -0.48 -14.92 20.32
CA LYS A 148 -0.32 -14.51 18.93
C LYS A 148 -1.64 -14.00 18.37
N VAL A 149 -1.57 -13.17 17.36
CA VAL A 149 -2.77 -12.65 16.68
C VAL A 149 -2.84 -13.24 15.28
N ILE A 150 -3.99 -13.90 15.00
CA ILE A 150 -4.29 -14.42 13.66
C ILE A 150 -5.44 -13.59 13.07
N VAL A 151 -5.24 -13.13 11.85
CA VAL A 151 -6.28 -12.52 11.02
C VAL A 151 -6.85 -13.59 10.12
N ILE A 152 -8.18 -13.68 10.04
CA ILE A 152 -8.88 -14.56 9.10
C ILE A 152 -9.78 -13.74 8.20
N SER A 153 -10.05 -14.27 7.00
CA SER A 153 -11.01 -13.71 6.06
C SER A 153 -11.88 -14.81 5.49
N ILE A 154 -13.19 -14.67 5.66
CA ILE A 154 -14.20 -15.57 5.08
C ILE A 154 -14.99 -14.80 4.03
N GLN A 155 -14.74 -15.11 2.77
CA GLN A 155 -15.20 -14.29 1.64
C GLN A 155 -16.59 -14.66 1.11
N ASN A 156 -17.04 -15.91 1.35
CA ASN A 156 -18.28 -16.44 0.81
C ASN A 156 -18.92 -17.49 1.75
N ASP A 157 -20.16 -17.89 1.45
CA ASP A 157 -20.92 -18.82 2.30
C ASP A 157 -20.36 -20.25 2.24
N ARG A 158 -19.68 -20.66 1.18
CA ARG A 158 -19.00 -21.97 1.11
C ARG A 158 -17.84 -22.04 2.12
N GLU A 159 -17.04 -20.98 2.19
CA GLU A 159 -15.97 -20.85 3.18
C GLU A 159 -16.55 -20.75 4.59
N TRP A 160 -17.66 -20.01 4.77
CA TRP A 160 -18.36 -19.91 6.05
C TRP A 160 -18.80 -21.29 6.55
N ASN A 161 -19.44 -22.11 5.71
CA ASN A 161 -19.81 -23.48 6.05
C ASN A 161 -18.61 -24.33 6.46
N LYS A 162 -17.54 -24.33 5.66
CA LYS A 162 -16.29 -25.04 5.98
C LYS A 162 -15.73 -24.58 7.34
N PHE A 163 -15.66 -23.29 7.56
CA PHE A 163 -15.13 -22.69 8.79
C PHE A 163 -15.92 -23.12 10.01
N VAL A 164 -17.26 -23.04 9.95
CA VAL A 164 -18.14 -23.40 11.06
C VAL A 164 -18.08 -24.90 11.36
N VAL A 165 -18.16 -25.75 10.34
CA VAL A 165 -18.23 -27.20 10.51
C VAL A 165 -16.89 -27.82 10.86
N ARG A 166 -15.83 -27.43 10.12
CA ARG A 166 -14.53 -28.10 10.18
C ARG A 166 -13.54 -27.43 11.11
N VAL A 167 -13.59 -26.09 11.23
CA VAL A 167 -12.68 -25.33 12.10
C VAL A 167 -13.30 -25.14 13.47
N LEU A 168 -14.44 -24.46 13.57
CA LEU A 168 -15.09 -24.17 14.84
C LEU A 168 -15.77 -25.41 15.46
N ARG A 169 -16.11 -26.41 14.64
CA ARG A 169 -16.85 -27.62 15.05
C ARG A 169 -18.16 -27.32 15.73
N THR A 170 -18.88 -26.32 15.28
CA THR A 170 -20.15 -25.84 15.82
C THR A 170 -21.22 -25.72 14.74
N PRO A 171 -21.67 -26.82 14.09
CA PRO A 171 -22.59 -26.74 12.93
C PRO A 171 -23.91 -26.01 13.27
N LYS A 172 -24.35 -26.01 14.51
CA LYS A 172 -25.52 -25.24 14.97
C LYS A 172 -25.44 -23.76 14.72
N LEU A 173 -24.24 -23.21 14.49
CA LEU A 173 -24.08 -21.81 14.08
C LEU A 173 -24.62 -21.51 12.67
N LEU A 174 -24.75 -22.51 11.81
CA LEU A 174 -25.35 -22.37 10.47
C LEU A 174 -26.87 -22.18 10.55
N GLU A 175 -27.51 -22.69 11.60
CA GLU A 175 -28.95 -22.57 11.83
C GLU A 175 -29.32 -21.24 12.50
N ASP A 176 -28.34 -20.56 13.08
CA ASP A 176 -28.55 -19.27 13.74
C ASP A 176 -28.80 -18.16 12.71
N LYS A 177 -30.04 -17.67 12.64
CA LYS A 177 -30.46 -16.61 11.72
C LYS A 177 -29.57 -15.37 11.76
N ARG A 178 -28.87 -15.10 12.87
CA ARG A 178 -27.93 -13.98 13.01
C ARG A 178 -26.69 -14.15 12.13
N PHE A 179 -26.38 -15.37 11.68
CA PHE A 179 -25.16 -15.68 10.93
C PHE A 179 -25.43 -16.35 9.58
N SER A 180 -26.69 -16.44 9.17
CA SER A 180 -27.15 -17.16 7.98
C SER A 180 -26.67 -16.55 6.65
N SER A 181 -26.35 -15.27 6.62
CA SER A 181 -25.82 -14.57 5.45
C SER A 181 -24.70 -13.60 5.85
N ASN A 182 -23.87 -13.17 4.88
CA ASN A 182 -22.85 -12.18 5.17
C ASN A 182 -23.43 -10.88 5.76
N ILE A 183 -24.56 -10.40 5.25
CA ILE A 183 -25.25 -9.21 5.79
C ILE A 183 -25.63 -9.42 7.24
N ALA A 184 -26.20 -10.60 7.57
CA ALA A 184 -26.58 -10.94 8.93
C ALA A 184 -25.34 -11.04 9.85
N ARG A 185 -24.26 -11.64 9.38
CA ARG A 185 -22.98 -11.73 10.11
C ARG A 185 -22.39 -10.35 10.38
N VAL A 186 -22.40 -9.43 9.39
CA VAL A 186 -21.92 -8.06 9.55
C VAL A 186 -22.73 -7.31 10.60
N ARG A 187 -24.05 -7.42 10.57
CA ARG A 187 -24.94 -6.81 11.58
C ARG A 187 -24.71 -7.35 12.99
N ASN A 188 -24.42 -8.63 13.11
CA ASN A 188 -24.23 -9.33 14.40
C ASN A 188 -22.74 -9.59 14.71
N ARG A 189 -21.85 -8.82 14.11
CA ARG A 189 -20.38 -8.98 14.15
C ARG A 189 -19.84 -9.16 15.57
N LYS A 190 -20.25 -8.33 16.52
CA LYS A 190 -19.76 -8.41 17.92
C LYS A 190 -20.03 -9.80 18.55
N SER A 191 -21.24 -10.32 18.35
CA SER A 191 -21.61 -11.66 18.85
C SER A 191 -20.82 -12.77 18.16
N LEU A 192 -20.64 -12.65 16.83
CA LEU A 192 -19.87 -13.60 16.04
C LEU A 192 -18.40 -13.62 16.46
N GLU A 193 -17.76 -12.44 16.52
CA GLU A 193 -16.36 -12.29 16.91
C GLU A 193 -16.09 -12.79 18.34
N LYS A 194 -17.03 -12.60 19.27
CA LYS A 194 -16.93 -13.17 20.62
C LYS A 194 -16.87 -14.71 20.59
N LYS A 195 -17.72 -15.36 19.79
CA LYS A 195 -17.73 -16.83 19.66
C LYS A 195 -16.43 -17.35 19.02
N ILE A 196 -15.99 -16.72 17.94
CA ILE A 196 -14.73 -17.08 17.27
C ILE A 196 -13.55 -16.85 18.20
N GLY A 197 -13.50 -15.69 18.87
CA GLY A 197 -12.42 -15.33 19.80
C GLY A 197 -12.27 -16.31 20.94
N SER A 198 -13.38 -16.75 21.57
CA SER A 198 -13.35 -17.77 22.62
C SER A 198 -12.76 -19.11 22.12
N TYR A 199 -13.06 -19.50 20.89
CA TYR A 199 -12.48 -20.70 20.28
C TYR A 199 -10.97 -20.52 19.99
N PHE A 200 -10.57 -19.37 19.45
CA PHE A 200 -9.17 -19.09 19.14
C PHE A 200 -8.30 -19.03 20.40
N LEU A 201 -8.81 -18.46 21.49
CA LEU A 201 -8.14 -18.45 22.80
C LEU A 201 -7.94 -19.86 23.40
N SER A 202 -8.70 -20.86 22.96
CA SER A 202 -8.53 -22.24 23.42
C SER A 202 -7.42 -23.03 22.71
N LYS A 203 -6.79 -22.43 21.66
CA LYS A 203 -5.82 -23.11 20.81
C LYS A 203 -4.59 -22.25 20.56
N THR A 204 -3.44 -22.91 20.40
CA THR A 204 -2.21 -22.20 20.01
C THR A 204 -2.29 -21.76 18.55
N SER A 205 -1.50 -20.76 18.21
CA SER A 205 -1.37 -20.24 16.84
C SER A 205 -0.96 -21.32 15.84
N VAL A 206 -0.08 -22.23 16.24
CA VAL A 206 0.35 -23.38 15.42
C VAL A 206 -0.80 -24.36 15.17
N GLN A 207 -1.60 -24.67 16.18
CA GLN A 207 -2.78 -25.53 16.02
C GLN A 207 -3.80 -24.91 15.07
N LEU A 208 -4.08 -23.61 15.25
CA LEU A 208 -5.03 -22.88 14.39
C LEU A 208 -4.54 -22.76 12.95
N SER A 209 -3.31 -22.38 12.73
CA SER A 209 -2.76 -22.22 11.37
C SER A 209 -2.78 -23.54 10.59
N LYS A 210 -2.46 -24.67 11.27
CA LYS A 210 -2.57 -26.00 10.67
C LYS A 210 -4.03 -26.33 10.29
N LEU A 211 -4.97 -26.07 11.21
CA LEU A 211 -6.39 -26.33 11.00
C LEU A 211 -6.99 -25.47 9.89
N LEU A 212 -6.66 -24.18 9.87
CA LEU A 212 -7.12 -23.24 8.84
C LEU A 212 -6.58 -23.64 7.47
N ARG A 213 -5.28 -23.96 7.37
CA ARG A 213 -4.64 -24.42 6.12
C ARG A 213 -5.27 -25.71 5.59
N GLN A 214 -5.49 -26.71 6.45
CA GLN A 214 -6.09 -27.97 6.05
C GLN A 214 -7.53 -27.84 5.52
N ASN A 215 -8.19 -26.73 5.83
CA ASN A 215 -9.56 -26.46 5.40
C ASN A 215 -9.68 -25.33 4.38
N ASP A 216 -8.57 -24.90 3.77
CA ASP A 216 -8.51 -23.82 2.77
C ASP A 216 -9.15 -22.51 3.27
N ILE A 217 -8.93 -22.17 4.54
CA ILE A 217 -9.38 -20.90 5.13
C ILE A 217 -8.24 -19.92 5.10
N ALA A 218 -8.47 -18.76 4.49
CA ALA A 218 -7.50 -17.68 4.40
C ALA A 218 -7.17 -17.10 5.79
N TYR A 219 -5.89 -17.06 6.12
CA TYR A 219 -5.40 -16.50 7.36
C TYR A 219 -4.00 -15.90 7.21
N GLY A 220 -3.64 -15.03 8.14
CA GLY A 220 -2.29 -14.50 8.28
C GLY A 220 -1.99 -14.17 9.75
N TYR A 221 -0.71 -14.18 10.10
CA TYR A 221 -0.26 -13.67 11.40
C TYR A 221 -0.15 -12.15 11.37
N LEU A 222 -0.60 -11.48 12.43
CA LEU A 222 -0.31 -10.06 12.60
C LEU A 222 1.13 -9.90 13.08
N ASN A 223 2.04 -9.80 12.12
CA ASN A 223 3.46 -9.62 12.38
C ASN A 223 3.80 -8.15 12.64
N ASN A 224 4.82 -7.94 13.47
CA ASN A 224 5.57 -6.69 13.52
C ASN A 224 6.76 -6.74 12.53
N VAL A 225 7.60 -5.69 12.52
CA VAL A 225 8.76 -5.61 11.62
C VAL A 225 9.77 -6.74 11.89
N GLU A 226 9.93 -7.17 13.13
CA GLU A 226 10.78 -8.31 13.48
C GLU A 226 10.22 -9.61 12.86
N GLY A 227 8.90 -9.82 12.94
CA GLY A 227 8.22 -10.96 12.31
C GLY A 227 8.37 -10.95 10.79
N LEU A 228 8.26 -9.77 10.16
CA LEU A 228 8.58 -9.62 8.73
C LEU A 228 10.04 -9.97 8.45
N SER A 229 10.97 -9.49 9.26
CA SER A 229 12.41 -9.76 9.07
C SER A 229 12.76 -11.25 9.10
N LYS A 230 12.01 -12.04 9.86
CA LYS A 230 12.16 -13.50 10.00
C LYS A 230 11.23 -14.31 9.08
N HIS A 231 10.41 -13.65 8.26
CA HIS A 231 9.41 -14.32 7.44
C HIS A 231 10.06 -15.15 6.34
N SER A 232 9.61 -16.40 6.16
CA SER A 232 10.15 -17.35 5.18
C SER A 232 10.07 -16.84 3.73
N ASP A 233 9.04 -16.08 3.40
CA ASP A 233 8.82 -15.54 2.05
C ASP A 233 9.58 -14.24 1.80
N LEU A 234 10.22 -13.65 2.82
CA LEU A 234 11.00 -12.44 2.64
C LEU A 234 12.30 -12.72 1.87
N ARG A 235 12.28 -12.41 0.60
CA ARG A 235 13.47 -12.45 -0.25
C ARG A 235 14.34 -11.24 0.00
N ARG A 236 15.65 -11.45 0.10
CA ARG A 236 16.62 -10.38 0.30
C ARG A 236 17.69 -10.39 -0.78
N THR A 237 18.16 -9.22 -1.13
CA THR A 237 19.30 -8.99 -2.02
C THR A 237 20.34 -8.18 -1.28
N THR A 238 21.62 -8.55 -1.43
CA THR A 238 22.72 -7.75 -0.90
C THR A 238 23.08 -6.67 -1.89
N VAL A 239 23.19 -5.43 -1.41
CA VAL A 239 23.73 -4.29 -2.13
C VAL A 239 24.94 -3.75 -1.38
N ASN A 240 25.96 -3.31 -2.10
CA ASN A 240 27.11 -2.65 -1.50
C ASN A 240 26.80 -1.20 -1.23
N THR A 241 27.21 -0.68 -0.08
CA THR A 241 27.15 0.73 0.29
C THR A 241 28.54 1.17 0.74
N GLU A 242 28.73 2.47 0.92
CA GLU A 242 29.98 3.02 1.48
C GLU A 242 30.33 2.41 2.84
N SER A 243 29.32 2.14 3.67
CA SER A 243 29.46 1.52 4.99
C SER A 243 29.53 -0.01 4.97
N GLY A 244 29.60 -0.64 3.79
CA GLY A 244 29.64 -2.08 3.62
C GLY A 244 28.38 -2.70 3.03
N PRO A 245 28.28 -4.05 2.97
CA PRO A 245 27.16 -4.73 2.36
C PRO A 245 25.91 -4.69 3.24
N VAL A 246 24.76 -4.31 2.65
CA VAL A 246 23.45 -4.25 3.31
C VAL A 246 22.47 -5.20 2.62
N ARG A 247 21.69 -5.94 3.40
CA ARG A 247 20.65 -6.84 2.90
C ARG A 247 19.28 -6.10 2.90
N ILE A 248 18.78 -5.79 1.72
CA ILE A 248 17.48 -5.16 1.52
C ILE A 248 16.44 -6.15 0.99
N PRO A 249 15.13 -5.88 1.11
CA PRO A 249 14.12 -6.64 0.40
C PRO A 249 14.42 -6.66 -1.10
N SER A 250 14.32 -7.84 -1.71
CA SER A 250 14.52 -7.98 -3.16
C SER A 250 13.41 -7.28 -3.94
N PRO A 251 13.65 -6.85 -5.20
CA PRO A 251 12.59 -6.34 -6.06
C PRO A 251 11.35 -7.26 -6.07
N PRO A 252 10.13 -6.69 -6.10
CA PRO A 252 8.89 -7.47 -5.97
C PRO A 252 8.64 -8.39 -7.16
N TYR A 253 9.17 -8.08 -8.33
CA TYR A 253 9.04 -8.90 -9.54
C TYR A 253 10.31 -9.68 -9.87
N ARG A 254 10.17 -10.74 -10.64
CA ARG A 254 11.27 -11.54 -11.20
C ARG A 254 11.07 -11.69 -12.70
N VAL A 255 12.13 -11.49 -13.46
CA VAL A 255 12.19 -11.93 -14.85
C VAL A 255 12.74 -13.35 -14.87
N LEU A 256 11.93 -14.30 -15.30
CA LEU A 256 12.33 -15.69 -15.37
C LEU A 256 13.51 -15.85 -16.34
N GLY A 257 14.51 -16.61 -15.93
CA GLY A 257 15.75 -16.79 -16.72
C GLY A 257 16.77 -15.65 -16.61
N SER A 258 16.44 -14.54 -15.91
CA SER A 258 17.37 -13.42 -15.68
C SER A 258 17.92 -13.40 -14.26
N LYS A 259 19.20 -13.11 -14.11
CA LYS A 259 19.84 -12.79 -12.83
C LYS A 259 19.95 -11.27 -12.72
N ASN A 260 18.91 -10.61 -12.21
CA ASN A 260 18.97 -9.18 -11.92
C ASN A 260 19.96 -8.96 -10.75
N LYS A 261 21.13 -8.41 -11.05
CA LYS A 261 22.04 -7.91 -10.02
C LYS A 261 21.76 -6.43 -9.82
N LEU A 262 21.44 -6.04 -8.59
CA LEU A 262 21.40 -4.63 -8.21
C LEU A 262 22.84 -4.09 -8.16
N LYS A 263 23.04 -2.89 -8.66
CA LYS A 263 24.31 -2.16 -8.49
C LYS A 263 24.44 -1.70 -7.03
N GLY A 264 25.63 -1.31 -6.62
CA GLY A 264 25.88 -0.68 -5.32
C GLY A 264 25.16 0.66 -5.20
N VAL A 265 24.99 1.11 -3.98
CA VAL A 265 24.52 2.49 -3.70
C VAL A 265 25.72 3.43 -3.91
N PRO A 266 25.63 4.40 -4.81
CA PRO A 266 26.73 5.34 -5.04
C PRO A 266 26.92 6.25 -3.81
N TYR A 267 28.16 6.68 -3.55
CA TYR A 267 28.42 7.73 -2.58
C TYR A 267 28.04 9.11 -3.15
N CYS A 268 27.89 10.07 -2.27
CA CYS A 268 27.50 11.43 -2.69
C CYS A 268 28.55 12.04 -3.63
N GLY A 269 28.13 12.39 -4.86
CA GLY A 269 28.98 12.96 -5.87
C GLY A 269 29.76 11.99 -6.75
N GLU A 270 29.66 10.69 -6.56
CA GLU A 270 30.37 9.65 -7.33
C GLU A 270 30.25 9.83 -8.86
N HIS A 271 29.08 10.21 -9.33
CA HIS A 271 28.82 10.38 -10.77
C HIS A 271 28.98 11.81 -11.28
N THR A 272 29.36 12.78 -10.42
CA THR A 272 29.36 14.21 -10.79
C THR A 272 30.26 14.51 -12.00
N GLN A 273 31.46 13.94 -12.00
CA GLN A 273 32.41 14.18 -13.09
C GLN A 273 31.94 13.56 -14.40
N ILE A 274 31.48 12.32 -14.36
CA ILE A 274 30.96 11.60 -15.54
C ILE A 274 29.78 12.35 -16.15
N VAL A 275 28.83 12.78 -15.31
CA VAL A 275 27.66 13.55 -15.78
C VAL A 275 28.08 14.88 -16.39
N ARG A 276 29.03 15.62 -15.80
CA ARG A 276 29.52 16.87 -16.35
C ARG A 276 30.16 16.66 -17.73
N GLU A 277 31.00 15.65 -17.89
CA GLU A 277 31.66 15.33 -19.17
C GLU A 277 30.65 14.91 -20.24
N GLU A 278 29.62 14.13 -19.87
CA GLU A 278 28.57 13.71 -20.81
C GLU A 278 27.75 14.90 -21.36
N PHE A 279 27.47 15.91 -20.53
CA PHE A 279 26.63 17.06 -20.89
C PHE A 279 27.39 18.35 -21.15
N SER A 280 28.72 18.34 -21.21
CA SER A 280 29.57 19.51 -21.50
C SER A 280 29.77 19.77 -22.99
N LYS A 281 29.16 18.97 -23.88
CA LYS A 281 29.28 19.07 -25.33
C LYS A 281 28.18 19.90 -25.97
#